data_83782a6e00ecfe0a107ac0776c462ff9
#
_entry.id   83782a6e00ecfe0a107ac0776c462ff9
#
_cell.length_a   1.000
_cell.length_b   1.000
_cell.length_c   1.000
_cell.angle_alpha   90.00
_cell.angle_beta   90.00
_cell.angle_gamma   90.00
#
_symmetry.space_group_name_H-M   'P 1'
#
loop_
_entity.id
_entity.type
_entity.pdbx_description
1 polymer ?
#
loop_
_entity_poly.entity_id
_entity_poly.type
_entity_poly.pdbx_seq_one_letter_code
_entity_poly.pdbx_strand_id
1 'polypeptide(L)'
;MKKHASTIFLIFIFFVGLSVLLYPSVSNYINQKSQSRAVANYEKTAAEMAQKDTDAYFQKAEEYNKELASHPELFYEPSKLAGYEKTLDITGTGIMGYISIPKIKVELPIYHGTEDGVLQIACGHLEGSSLPVGGASTHAVLSAHRGLPSAKLFTNLDKLETE
;
A
#
# COMPACT_ATOMS: atom_id res chain seq x y z
N MET A 1 5.12 -35.13 41.11
CA MET A 1 4.87 -34.90 39.68
C MET A 1 3.60 -34.06 39.37
N LYS A 2 2.43 -34.32 40.01
CA LYS A 2 1.17 -33.59 39.72
C LYS A 2 1.23 -32.07 40.02
N LYS A 3 1.97 -31.62 41.05
CA LYS A 3 2.08 -30.19 41.42
C LYS A 3 2.78 -29.33 40.38
N HIS A 4 3.78 -29.86 39.67
CA HIS A 4 4.50 -29.14 38.62
C HIS A 4 3.72 -29.07 37.29
N ALA A 5 2.88 -30.07 36.99
CA ALA A 5 2.07 -30.11 35.80
C ALA A 5 1.08 -28.93 35.73
N SER A 6 0.40 -28.62 36.86
CA SER A 6 -0.52 -27.45 36.92
C SER A 6 0.21 -26.13 36.74
N THR A 7 1.41 -25.99 37.33
CA THR A 7 2.22 -24.77 37.19
C THR A 7 2.68 -24.60 35.74
N ILE A 8 3.16 -25.65 35.09
CA ILE A 8 3.57 -25.62 33.68
C ILE A 8 2.39 -25.25 32.78
N PHE A 9 1.22 -25.82 33.04
CA PHE A 9 0.00 -25.50 32.29
C PHE A 9 -0.42 -24.02 32.44
N LEU A 10 -0.36 -23.47 33.66
CA LEU A 10 -0.64 -22.06 33.90
C LEU A 10 0.37 -21.13 33.20
N ILE A 11 1.65 -21.47 33.22
CA ILE A 11 2.70 -20.74 32.51
C ILE A 11 2.44 -20.79 31.01
N PHE A 12 2.05 -21.93 30.45
CA PHE A 12 1.71 -22.05 29.04
C PHE A 12 0.53 -21.14 28.64
N ILE A 13 -0.57 -21.20 29.44
CA ILE A 13 -1.73 -20.31 29.20
C ILE A 13 -1.33 -18.83 29.27
N PHE A 14 -0.49 -18.46 30.24
CA PHE A 14 0.03 -17.11 30.38
C PHE A 14 0.78 -16.65 29.11
N PHE A 15 1.69 -17.47 28.60
CA PHE A 15 2.43 -17.10 27.38
C PHE A 15 1.56 -17.06 26.13
N VAL A 16 0.57 -17.94 26.01
CA VAL A 16 -0.41 -17.87 24.91
C VAL A 16 -1.19 -16.57 25.00
N GLY A 17 -1.74 -16.22 26.17
CA GLY A 17 -2.46 -14.96 26.35
C GLY A 17 -1.61 -13.72 26.09
N LEU A 18 -0.36 -13.73 26.56
CA LEU A 18 0.61 -12.66 26.33
C LEU A 18 0.94 -12.53 24.83
N SER A 19 1.09 -13.63 24.12
CA SER A 19 1.35 -13.62 22.67
C SER A 19 0.17 -13.01 21.90
N VAL A 20 -1.05 -13.36 22.24
CA VAL A 20 -2.27 -12.78 21.63
C VAL A 20 -2.35 -11.29 21.93
N LEU A 21 -2.07 -10.86 23.16
CA LEU A 21 -2.07 -9.45 23.56
C LEU A 21 -1.02 -8.61 22.81
N LEU A 22 0.17 -9.16 22.62
CA LEU A 22 1.28 -8.46 21.96
C LEU A 22 1.20 -8.50 20.43
N TYR A 23 0.44 -9.44 19.86
CA TYR A 23 0.36 -9.65 18.40
C TYR A 23 0.10 -8.35 17.61
N PRO A 24 -0.90 -7.50 17.95
CA PRO A 24 -1.17 -6.29 17.18
C PRO A 24 0.02 -5.32 17.17
N SER A 25 0.68 -5.14 18.30
CA SER A 25 1.81 -4.21 18.43
C SER A 25 3.03 -4.70 17.65
N VAL A 26 3.37 -5.97 17.78
CA VAL A 26 4.51 -6.58 17.10
C VAL A 26 4.28 -6.63 15.60
N SER A 27 3.10 -7.07 15.17
CA SER A 27 2.75 -7.16 13.74
C SER A 27 2.75 -5.78 13.09
N ASN A 28 2.13 -4.78 13.72
CA ASN A 28 2.14 -3.42 13.20
C ASN A 28 3.57 -2.85 13.10
N TYR A 29 4.44 -3.10 14.08
CA TYR A 29 5.84 -2.67 14.03
C TYR A 29 6.59 -3.30 12.85
N ILE A 30 6.42 -4.61 12.64
CA ILE A 30 7.06 -5.34 11.52
C ILE A 30 6.55 -4.81 10.19
N ASN A 31 5.24 -4.60 10.05
CA ASN A 31 4.64 -4.06 8.83
C ASN A 31 5.12 -2.64 8.53
N GLN A 32 5.14 -1.73 9.52
CA GLN A 32 5.68 -0.38 9.33
C GLN A 32 7.14 -0.41 8.86
N LYS A 33 7.96 -1.27 9.45
CA LYS A 33 9.36 -1.39 9.04
C LYS A 33 9.50 -1.93 7.61
N SER A 34 8.64 -2.84 7.19
CA SER A 34 8.60 -3.34 5.81
C SER A 34 8.16 -2.25 4.83
N GLN A 35 7.10 -1.51 5.16
CA GLN A 35 6.59 -0.39 4.38
C GLN A 35 7.64 0.70 4.20
N SER A 36 8.30 1.14 5.27
CA SER A 36 9.37 2.15 5.21
C SER A 36 10.55 1.69 4.35
N ARG A 37 10.90 0.42 4.38
CA ARG A 37 11.94 -0.13 3.49
C ARG A 37 11.52 -0.11 2.03
N ALA A 38 10.27 -0.45 1.73
CA ALA A 38 9.73 -0.43 0.39
C ALA A 38 9.72 0.98 -0.19
N VAL A 39 9.26 1.97 0.61
CA VAL A 39 9.30 3.40 0.25
C VAL A 39 10.74 3.87 0.01
N ALA A 40 11.65 3.60 0.94
CA ALA A 40 13.05 4.02 0.82
C ALA A 40 13.75 3.40 -0.42
N ASN A 41 13.42 2.14 -0.76
CA ASN A 41 13.94 1.51 -1.97
C ASN A 41 13.39 2.18 -3.23
N TYR A 42 12.09 2.50 -3.25
CA TYR A 42 11.46 3.24 -4.35
C TYR A 42 12.09 4.63 -4.52
N GLU A 43 12.22 5.40 -3.44
CA GLU A 43 12.86 6.72 -3.45
C GLU A 43 14.29 6.68 -3.96
N LYS A 44 15.08 5.70 -3.49
CA LYS A 44 16.45 5.51 -3.95
C LYS A 44 16.49 5.23 -5.45
N THR A 45 15.67 4.31 -5.95
CA THR A 45 15.62 3.98 -7.37
C THR A 45 15.20 5.19 -8.20
N ALA A 46 14.17 5.94 -7.75
CA ALA A 46 13.72 7.16 -8.43
C ALA A 46 14.81 8.24 -8.46
N ALA A 47 15.56 8.42 -7.37
CA ALA A 47 16.63 9.40 -7.29
C ALA A 47 17.85 9.04 -8.18
N GLU A 48 18.08 7.76 -8.43
CA GLU A 48 19.15 7.26 -9.31
C GLU A 48 18.76 7.28 -10.80
N MET A 49 17.49 7.49 -11.13
CA MET A 49 17.03 7.54 -12.52
C MET A 49 17.47 8.84 -13.23
N ALA A 50 17.87 8.70 -14.49
CA ALA A 50 18.07 9.87 -15.32
C ALA A 50 16.75 10.59 -15.61
N GLN A 51 16.76 11.93 -15.73
CA GLN A 51 15.57 12.73 -16.00
C GLN A 51 14.78 12.23 -17.22
N LYS A 52 15.49 11.85 -18.28
CA LYS A 52 14.88 11.32 -19.50
C LYS A 52 14.04 10.05 -19.23
N ASP A 53 14.52 9.17 -18.35
CA ASP A 53 13.82 7.94 -18.03
C ASP A 53 12.60 8.22 -17.14
N THR A 54 12.73 9.16 -16.21
CA THR A 54 11.62 9.65 -15.38
C THR A 54 10.52 10.24 -16.26
N ASP A 55 10.86 11.13 -17.19
CA ASP A 55 9.91 11.74 -18.13
C ASP A 55 9.19 10.66 -18.96
N ALA A 56 9.90 9.63 -19.41
CA ALA A 56 9.29 8.53 -20.17
C ALA A 56 8.28 7.70 -19.34
N TYR A 57 8.54 7.50 -18.04
CA TYR A 57 7.57 6.82 -17.15
C TYR A 57 6.31 7.66 -16.94
N PHE A 58 6.46 8.98 -16.71
CA PHE A 58 5.31 9.88 -16.57
C PHE A 58 4.52 9.98 -17.87
N GLN A 59 5.19 10.09 -19.01
CA GLN A 59 4.52 10.13 -20.32
C GLN A 59 3.66 8.87 -20.56
N LYS A 60 4.18 7.68 -20.27
CA LYS A 60 3.41 6.44 -20.38
C LYS A 60 2.18 6.43 -19.47
N ALA A 61 2.31 6.93 -18.24
CA ALA A 61 1.20 7.02 -17.31
C ALA A 61 0.12 8.02 -17.77
N GLU A 62 0.54 9.15 -18.35
CA GLU A 62 -0.38 10.12 -18.95
C GLU A 62 -1.08 9.56 -20.20
N GLU A 63 -0.37 8.81 -21.04
CA GLU A 63 -0.95 8.12 -22.20
C GLU A 63 -2.00 7.09 -21.76
N TYR A 64 -1.68 6.29 -20.72
CA TYR A 64 -2.62 5.36 -20.11
C TYR A 64 -3.87 6.10 -19.59
N ASN A 65 -3.71 7.21 -18.87
CA ASN A 65 -4.83 7.99 -18.36
C ASN A 65 -5.71 8.59 -19.47
N LYS A 66 -5.11 9.03 -20.58
CA LYS A 66 -5.85 9.52 -21.75
C LYS A 66 -6.66 8.43 -22.43
N GLU A 67 -6.07 7.25 -22.59
CA GLU A 67 -6.76 6.08 -23.13
C GLU A 67 -7.96 5.70 -22.25
N LEU A 68 -7.73 5.60 -20.95
CA LEU A 68 -8.78 5.30 -19.96
C LEU A 68 -9.93 6.34 -20.01
N ALA A 69 -9.60 7.63 -20.10
CA ALA A 69 -10.60 8.71 -20.17
C ALA A 69 -11.40 8.67 -21.46
N SER A 70 -10.83 8.18 -22.55
CA SER A 70 -11.49 8.05 -23.84
C SER A 70 -12.46 6.88 -23.93
N HIS A 71 -12.35 5.93 -23.00
CA HIS A 71 -13.10 4.67 -22.98
C HIS A 71 -13.70 4.42 -21.59
N PRO A 72 -14.83 5.07 -21.23
CA PRO A 72 -15.42 4.93 -19.89
C PRO A 72 -15.79 3.50 -19.49
N GLU A 73 -16.00 2.62 -20.45
CA GLU A 73 -16.27 1.18 -20.25
C GLU A 73 -15.09 0.46 -19.61
N LEU A 74 -13.86 0.96 -19.77
CA LEU A 74 -12.65 0.38 -19.17
C LEU A 74 -12.63 0.48 -17.64
N PHE A 75 -13.43 1.36 -17.06
CA PHE A 75 -13.62 1.37 -15.59
C PHE A 75 -14.24 0.06 -15.08
N TYR A 76 -15.12 -0.55 -15.86
CA TYR A 76 -15.79 -1.82 -15.50
C TYR A 76 -15.07 -3.06 -16.03
N GLU A 77 -14.22 -2.89 -17.03
CA GLU A 77 -13.46 -3.96 -17.68
C GLU A 77 -11.98 -3.57 -17.85
N PRO A 78 -11.30 -3.21 -16.75
CA PRO A 78 -9.96 -2.60 -16.80
C PRO A 78 -8.90 -3.50 -17.45
N SER A 79 -9.07 -4.82 -17.33
CA SER A 79 -8.16 -5.80 -17.95
C SER A 79 -8.09 -5.73 -19.49
N LYS A 80 -9.00 -4.98 -20.12
CA LYS A 80 -8.94 -4.73 -21.57
C LYS A 80 -7.88 -3.70 -21.95
N LEU A 81 -7.44 -2.84 -20.99
CA LEU A 81 -6.37 -1.89 -21.21
C LEU A 81 -5.04 -2.48 -20.75
N ALA A 82 -4.19 -2.81 -21.69
CA ALA A 82 -2.90 -3.45 -21.40
C ALA A 82 -1.90 -2.46 -20.77
N GLY A 83 -0.96 -3.00 -19.98
CA GLY A 83 0.19 -2.24 -19.47
C GLY A 83 0.04 -1.72 -18.05
N TYR A 84 -1.12 -1.84 -17.41
CA TYR A 84 -1.36 -1.40 -16.04
C TYR A 84 -0.24 -1.83 -15.08
N GLU A 85 0.00 -3.12 -14.98
CA GLU A 85 0.97 -3.74 -14.04
C GLU A 85 2.42 -3.24 -14.18
N LYS A 86 2.77 -2.67 -15.34
CA LYS A 86 4.14 -2.24 -15.66
C LYS A 86 4.30 -0.72 -15.61
N THR A 87 3.20 0.01 -15.60
CA THR A 87 3.25 1.47 -15.63
C THR A 87 3.56 1.99 -14.23
N LEU A 88 4.56 2.87 -14.12
CA LEU A 88 5.12 3.40 -12.87
C LEU A 88 5.90 2.39 -11.99
N ASP A 89 5.98 1.11 -12.35
CA ASP A 89 6.80 0.15 -11.61
C ASP A 89 8.28 0.28 -11.97
N ILE A 90 8.96 1.23 -11.33
CA ILE A 90 10.39 1.49 -11.56
C ILE A 90 11.31 0.50 -10.83
N THR A 91 10.77 -0.27 -9.90
CA THR A 91 11.54 -1.20 -9.06
C THR A 91 11.36 -2.66 -9.47
N GLY A 92 10.40 -2.98 -10.33
CA GLY A 92 10.01 -4.35 -10.68
C GLY A 92 9.33 -5.12 -9.53
N THR A 93 8.78 -4.39 -8.54
CA THR A 93 8.16 -4.98 -7.34
C THR A 93 6.64 -4.77 -7.26
N GLY A 94 6.03 -4.21 -8.30
CA GLY A 94 4.61 -3.86 -8.35
C GLY A 94 4.28 -2.57 -7.61
N ILE A 95 5.27 -1.80 -7.17
CA ILE A 95 5.09 -0.51 -6.50
C ILE A 95 5.11 0.60 -7.55
N MET A 96 4.04 1.39 -7.63
CA MET A 96 3.91 2.51 -8.55
C MET A 96 4.27 3.86 -7.92
N GLY A 97 4.41 3.93 -6.60
CA GLY A 97 4.70 5.13 -5.86
C GLY A 97 4.52 4.94 -4.36
N TYR A 98 4.45 6.03 -3.64
CA TYR A 98 4.08 6.01 -2.22
C TYR A 98 3.19 7.20 -1.87
N ILE A 99 2.38 7.05 -0.81
CA ILE A 99 1.56 8.12 -0.25
C ILE A 99 2.13 8.52 1.11
N SER A 100 2.37 9.84 1.29
CA SER A 100 2.77 10.42 2.57
C SER A 100 1.70 11.39 3.07
N ILE A 101 1.19 11.14 4.29
CA ILE A 101 0.21 12.01 4.96
C ILE A 101 0.78 12.33 6.36
N PRO A 102 1.64 13.37 6.48
CA PRO A 102 2.37 13.66 7.71
C PRO A 102 1.48 13.94 8.92
N LYS A 103 0.33 14.60 8.73
CA LYS A 103 -0.64 14.95 9.80
C LYS A 103 -1.08 13.72 10.61
N ILE A 104 -1.18 12.56 9.96
CA ILE A 104 -1.59 11.28 10.59
C ILE A 104 -0.45 10.25 10.64
N LYS A 105 0.76 10.65 10.29
CA LYS A 105 1.97 9.80 10.26
C LYS A 105 1.78 8.55 9.40
N VAL A 106 1.21 8.71 8.22
CA VAL A 106 1.04 7.67 7.21
C VAL A 106 2.11 7.86 6.14
N GLU A 107 2.83 6.78 5.84
CA GLU A 107 3.76 6.66 4.73
C GLU A 107 3.68 5.22 4.23
N LEU A 108 3.05 5.02 3.09
CA LEU A 108 2.71 3.70 2.57
C LEU A 108 3.11 3.57 1.11
N PRO A 109 3.72 2.45 0.69
CA PRO A 109 3.86 2.14 -0.72
C PRO A 109 2.48 1.94 -1.35
N ILE A 110 2.35 2.35 -2.60
CA ILE A 110 1.17 2.15 -3.43
C ILE A 110 1.49 1.03 -4.41
N TYR A 111 0.76 -0.07 -4.31
CA TYR A 111 0.86 -1.20 -5.23
C TYR A 111 -0.22 -1.13 -6.31
N HIS A 112 0.04 -1.79 -7.42
CA HIS A 112 -0.99 -2.08 -8.41
C HIS A 112 -2.05 -3.01 -7.81
N GLY A 113 -3.32 -2.76 -8.14
CA GLY A 113 -4.45 -3.58 -7.71
C GLY A 113 -4.89 -3.35 -6.26
N THR A 114 -6.01 -3.98 -5.93
CA THR A 114 -6.67 -3.90 -4.62
C THR A 114 -6.99 -5.29 -4.06
N GLU A 115 -6.18 -6.29 -4.41
CA GLU A 115 -6.31 -7.64 -3.88
C GLU A 115 -6.05 -7.67 -2.38
N ASP A 116 -6.64 -8.65 -1.71
CA ASP A 116 -6.52 -8.82 -0.25
C ASP A 116 -5.06 -8.80 0.23
N GLY A 117 -4.16 -9.45 -0.52
CA GLY A 117 -2.73 -9.48 -0.19
C GLY A 117 -2.09 -8.10 -0.14
N VAL A 118 -2.46 -7.21 -1.06
CA VAL A 118 -2.00 -5.80 -1.10
C VAL A 118 -2.62 -5.02 0.05
N LEU A 119 -3.95 -5.05 0.17
CA LEU A 119 -4.67 -4.23 1.13
C LEU A 119 -4.36 -4.57 2.60
N GLN A 120 -3.88 -5.77 2.89
CA GLN A 120 -3.44 -6.15 4.24
C GLN A 120 -2.13 -5.50 4.68
N ILE A 121 -1.28 -5.08 3.75
CA ILE A 121 0.07 -4.62 4.06
C ILE A 121 0.39 -3.20 3.58
N ALA A 122 -0.38 -2.66 2.62
CA ALA A 122 -0.05 -1.43 1.92
C ALA A 122 -1.30 -0.67 1.45
N CYS A 123 -1.08 0.36 0.64
CA CYS A 123 -2.09 1.02 -0.17
C CYS A 123 -2.13 0.36 -1.54
N GLY A 124 -3.33 0.08 -2.05
CA GLY A 124 -3.58 -0.43 -3.39
C GLY A 124 -4.22 0.64 -4.28
N HIS A 125 -3.82 0.68 -5.52
CA HIS A 125 -4.45 1.52 -6.54
C HIS A 125 -5.54 0.72 -7.25
N LEU A 126 -6.75 1.29 -7.34
CA LEU A 126 -7.88 0.64 -8.01
C LEU A 126 -7.66 0.64 -9.53
N GLU A 127 -7.46 -0.54 -10.10
CA GLU A 127 -7.40 -0.71 -11.55
C GLU A 127 -8.68 -0.18 -12.22
N GLY A 128 -8.56 0.50 -13.35
CA GLY A 128 -9.69 1.19 -14.00
C GLY A 128 -9.90 2.63 -13.52
N SER A 129 -9.29 3.05 -12.42
CA SER A 129 -9.15 4.48 -12.10
C SER A 129 -7.86 5.06 -12.71
N SER A 130 -7.75 6.38 -12.81
CA SER A 130 -6.55 7.03 -13.36
C SER A 130 -5.33 6.75 -12.51
N LEU A 131 -4.18 6.53 -13.13
CA LEU A 131 -2.89 6.44 -12.44
C LEU A 131 -2.60 7.76 -11.69
N PRO A 132 -1.94 7.70 -10.51
CA PRO A 132 -1.81 8.83 -9.58
C PRO A 132 -0.69 9.81 -9.99
N VAL A 133 -0.68 10.25 -11.25
CA VAL A 133 0.27 11.23 -11.79
C VAL A 133 -0.33 12.62 -11.96
N GLY A 134 -1.60 12.80 -11.58
CA GLY A 134 -2.33 14.05 -11.74
C GLY A 134 -2.78 14.30 -13.19
N GLY A 135 -3.15 15.54 -13.46
CA GLY A 135 -3.64 15.97 -14.76
C GLY A 135 -5.14 16.32 -14.76
N ALA A 136 -5.57 17.08 -15.78
CA ALA A 136 -6.97 17.44 -15.95
C ALA A 136 -7.81 16.22 -16.29
N SER A 137 -9.01 16.14 -15.72
CA SER A 137 -9.96 15.03 -15.93
C SER A 137 -9.44 13.65 -15.49
N THR A 138 -8.50 13.62 -14.54
CA THR A 138 -8.03 12.37 -13.93
C THR A 138 -8.60 12.19 -12.53
N HIS A 139 -8.86 10.94 -12.14
CA HIS A 139 -9.33 10.56 -10.81
C HIS A 139 -8.66 9.25 -10.38
N ALA A 140 -7.61 9.34 -9.56
CA ALA A 140 -6.94 8.18 -9.00
C ALA A 140 -7.63 7.73 -7.72
N VAL A 141 -7.89 6.43 -7.60
CA VAL A 141 -8.51 5.84 -6.41
C VAL A 141 -7.49 4.96 -5.68
N LEU A 142 -7.20 5.34 -4.45
CA LEU A 142 -6.30 4.63 -3.55
C LEU A 142 -7.08 4.02 -2.39
N SER A 143 -6.82 2.76 -2.10
CA SER A 143 -7.49 2.01 -1.04
C SER A 143 -6.50 1.41 -0.05
N ALA A 144 -6.83 1.42 1.22
CA ALA A 144 -6.11 0.70 2.25
C ALA A 144 -7.05 0.37 3.40
N HIS A 145 -6.77 -0.69 4.12
CA HIS A 145 -7.61 -1.08 5.26
C HIS A 145 -7.60 -0.05 6.39
N ARG A 146 -8.72 0.00 7.12
CA ARG A 146 -8.89 0.69 8.39
C ARG A 146 -9.14 -0.34 9.49
N GLY A 147 -8.47 -0.18 10.64
CA GLY A 147 -8.77 -0.97 11.84
C GLY A 147 -8.21 -2.39 11.82
N LEU A 148 -7.24 -2.71 10.98
CA LEU A 148 -6.56 -4.00 11.04
C LEU A 148 -5.73 -4.12 12.31
N PRO A 149 -5.80 -5.25 13.04
CA PRO A 149 -4.93 -5.50 14.18
C PRO A 149 -3.44 -5.56 13.81
N SER A 150 -3.14 -6.00 12.59
CA SER A 150 -1.78 -6.22 12.11
C SER A 150 -1.10 -4.98 11.53
N ALA A 151 -1.86 -3.96 11.07
CA ALA A 151 -1.31 -2.78 10.43
C ALA A 151 -2.25 -1.58 10.57
N LYS A 152 -1.70 -0.39 10.85
CA LYS A 152 -2.50 0.83 11.01
C LYS A 152 -3.06 1.36 9.70
N LEU A 153 -2.30 1.30 8.62
CA LEU A 153 -2.67 1.77 7.29
C LEU A 153 -3.50 3.10 7.35
N PHE A 154 -4.73 3.11 6.83
CA PHE A 154 -5.62 4.28 6.84
C PHE A 154 -6.51 4.41 8.10
N THR A 155 -6.15 3.74 9.21
CA THR A 155 -6.95 3.76 10.46
C THR A 155 -7.24 5.18 10.98
N ASN A 156 -6.34 6.12 10.77
CA ASN A 156 -6.47 7.50 11.26
C ASN A 156 -6.92 8.50 10.18
N LEU A 157 -7.42 8.06 9.03
CA LEU A 157 -7.81 8.95 7.93
C LEU A 157 -8.93 9.93 8.33
N ASP A 158 -9.80 9.53 9.26
CA ASP A 158 -10.85 10.37 9.85
C ASP A 158 -10.35 11.53 10.72
N LYS A 159 -9.05 11.58 11.03
CA LYS A 159 -8.45 12.72 11.75
C LYS A 159 -7.99 13.85 10.82
N LEU A 160 -8.17 13.67 9.51
CA LEU A 160 -7.95 14.76 8.56
C LEU A 160 -9.16 15.68 8.57
N GLU A 161 -8.87 16.97 8.68
CA GLU A 161 -9.86 18.05 8.62
C GLU A 161 -9.62 18.84 7.33
N THR A 162 -10.69 19.33 6.75
CA THR A 162 -10.61 20.33 5.66
C THR A 162 -10.13 21.65 6.23
N GLU A 163 -9.12 22.25 5.58
CA GLU A 163 -8.69 23.62 5.87
C GLU A 163 -9.66 24.63 5.29
#